data_cc1d5f273f5a39bfac21623f1f5536b6
#
_entry.id   cc1d5f273f5a39bfac21623f1f5536b6
#
_cell.length_a   1.000
_cell.length_b   1.000
_cell.length_c   1.000
_cell.angle_alpha   90.00
_cell.angle_beta   90.00
_cell.angle_gamma   90.00
#
_symmetry.space_group_name_H-M   'P 1'
#
loop_
_entity.id
_entity.type
_entity.pdbx_description
1 polymer ?
#
loop_
_entity_poly.entity_id
_entity_poly.type
_entity_poly.pdbx_seq_one_letter_code
_entity_poly.pdbx_strand_id
1 'polypeptide(L)'
;MKSGTVGRAMEFLWYGHAGRVLIMLPTSGGRQNENEDFGLVEVVRPLIEAGQLQVVCPDSLNRESWADESLPPEEKLRRHELYDRFLAHEFFPWLAERSGRHDPILYGASLGGWQAVTFAARYPHLVSRVIAFSGFFDLRRLTKTWFGGSAYFYSPVDFIANMDADWVARISKVEWIIATGDGDSLAEETRTLGALFGRKGIPAHVELWPGVFGHDWPFWKQHLPRFVP
;
A
#
# COMPACT_ATOMS: atom_id res chain seq x y z
N MET A 1 19.36 0.90 -3.01
CA MET A 1 19.99 1.78 -1.99
C MET A 1 20.43 0.96 -0.79
N LYS A 2 21.50 1.36 -0.07
CA LYS A 2 21.89 0.67 1.17
C LYS A 2 21.00 1.19 2.31
N SER A 3 20.35 0.29 3.03
CA SER A 3 19.49 0.64 4.16
C SER A 3 20.20 0.38 5.49
N GLY A 4 20.26 1.41 6.33
CA GLY A 4 20.72 1.27 7.72
C GLY A 4 19.69 0.57 8.60
N THR A 5 18.40 0.82 8.37
CA THR A 5 17.28 0.22 9.12
C THR A 5 17.17 -1.29 8.88
N VAL A 6 17.28 -1.72 7.61
CA VAL A 6 17.15 -3.14 7.23
C VAL A 6 18.49 -3.88 7.36
N GLY A 7 19.62 -3.16 7.33
CA GLY A 7 20.96 -3.74 7.41
C GLY A 7 21.48 -4.35 6.11
N ARG A 8 20.77 -4.18 5.00
CA ARG A 8 21.17 -4.67 3.66
C ARG A 8 20.85 -3.67 2.56
N ALA A 9 21.28 -3.96 1.34
CA ALA A 9 20.81 -3.25 0.16
C ALA A 9 19.32 -3.57 -0.09
N MET A 10 18.53 -2.52 -0.32
CA MET A 10 17.17 -2.61 -0.80
C MET A 10 17.17 -2.19 -2.28
N GLU A 11 16.65 -3.07 -3.12
CA GLU A 11 16.55 -2.86 -4.56
C GLU A 11 15.24 -2.15 -4.89
N PHE A 12 15.16 -1.56 -6.07
CA PHE A 12 13.94 -1.00 -6.63
C PHE A 12 14.08 -0.90 -8.14
N LEU A 13 12.96 -0.93 -8.84
CA LEU A 13 12.88 -0.61 -10.25
C LEU A 13 12.29 0.79 -10.40
N TRP A 14 12.80 1.55 -11.38
CA TRP A 14 12.34 2.90 -11.66
C TRP A 14 12.11 3.08 -13.15
N TYR A 15 10.90 3.49 -13.52
CA TYR A 15 10.47 3.74 -14.89
C TYR A 15 10.04 5.19 -15.04
N GLY A 16 10.41 5.79 -16.19
CA GLY A 16 10.08 7.18 -16.48
C GLY A 16 11.08 8.19 -15.92
N HIS A 17 10.89 9.44 -16.31
CA HIS A 17 11.85 10.52 -16.04
C HIS A 17 11.17 11.82 -15.58
N ALA A 18 9.86 11.92 -15.66
CA ALA A 18 9.08 13.10 -15.33
C ALA A 18 7.67 12.73 -14.88
N GLY A 19 6.95 13.72 -14.35
CA GLY A 19 5.59 13.55 -13.88
C GLY A 19 5.50 13.15 -12.41
N ARG A 20 4.30 12.74 -12.01
CA ARG A 20 4.00 12.32 -10.64
C ARG A 20 4.62 10.96 -10.34
N VAL A 21 4.98 10.68 -9.09
CA VAL A 21 5.57 9.40 -8.72
C VAL A 21 4.49 8.44 -8.21
N LEU A 22 4.37 7.26 -8.85
CA LEU A 22 3.57 6.14 -8.40
C LEU A 22 4.50 5.09 -7.78
N ILE A 23 4.37 4.87 -6.49
CA ILE A 23 5.07 3.80 -5.77
C ILE A 23 4.17 2.58 -5.80
N MET A 24 4.66 1.45 -6.33
CA MET A 24 3.91 0.20 -6.40
C MET A 24 4.48 -0.81 -5.40
N LEU A 25 3.78 -1.03 -4.29
CA LEU A 25 4.13 -2.06 -3.32
C LEU A 25 3.80 -3.46 -3.88
N PRO A 26 4.62 -4.48 -3.61
CA PRO A 26 4.34 -5.85 -4.04
C PRO A 26 3.25 -6.51 -3.16
N THR A 27 2.72 -7.62 -3.66
CA THR A 27 1.79 -8.48 -2.91
C THR A 27 2.52 -9.42 -1.94
N SER A 28 1.84 -10.43 -1.43
CA SER A 28 2.41 -11.43 -0.53
C SER A 28 3.53 -12.23 -1.21
N GLY A 29 4.72 -12.18 -0.64
CA GLY A 29 5.90 -12.86 -1.19
C GLY A 29 6.51 -12.20 -2.44
N GLY A 30 5.97 -11.07 -2.89
CA GLY A 30 6.48 -10.31 -4.02
C GLY A 30 7.75 -9.53 -3.71
N ARG A 31 8.49 -9.19 -4.77
CA ARG A 31 9.67 -8.33 -4.74
C ARG A 31 9.49 -7.15 -5.69
N GLN A 32 10.53 -6.34 -5.85
CA GLN A 32 10.51 -5.15 -6.71
C GLN A 32 10.08 -5.40 -8.17
N ASN A 33 10.30 -6.60 -8.70
CA ASN A 33 9.96 -6.96 -10.08
C ASN A 33 8.51 -7.44 -10.27
N GLU A 34 7.78 -7.75 -9.19
CA GLU A 34 6.47 -8.41 -9.29
C GLU A 34 5.46 -7.60 -10.12
N ASN A 35 5.35 -6.29 -9.88
CA ASN A 35 4.41 -5.43 -10.61
C ASN A 35 4.74 -5.31 -12.11
N GLU A 36 6.02 -5.43 -12.49
CA GLU A 36 6.45 -5.53 -13.88
C GLU A 36 6.13 -6.89 -14.47
N ASP A 37 6.52 -7.97 -13.79
CA ASP A 37 6.34 -9.37 -14.24
C ASP A 37 4.87 -9.68 -14.53
N PHE A 38 3.95 -9.14 -13.73
CA PHE A 38 2.50 -9.30 -13.92
C PHE A 38 1.84 -8.21 -14.77
N GLY A 39 2.63 -7.29 -15.34
CA GLY A 39 2.19 -6.32 -16.33
C GLY A 39 1.43 -5.10 -15.79
N LEU A 40 1.55 -4.78 -14.49
CA LEU A 40 0.97 -3.54 -13.94
C LEU A 40 1.72 -2.29 -14.40
N VAL A 41 3.03 -2.38 -14.58
CA VAL A 41 3.82 -1.28 -15.14
C VAL A 41 3.41 -1.03 -16.60
N GLU A 42 3.09 -2.12 -17.34
CA GLU A 42 2.69 -2.05 -18.73
C GLU A 42 1.39 -1.26 -18.95
N VAL A 43 0.38 -1.45 -18.09
CA VAL A 43 -0.92 -0.76 -18.29
C VAL A 43 -0.86 0.74 -18.00
N VAL A 44 0.20 1.23 -17.36
CA VAL A 44 0.45 2.66 -17.17
C VAL A 44 1.59 3.20 -18.05
N ARG A 45 2.19 2.37 -18.91
CA ARG A 45 3.28 2.76 -19.82
C ARG A 45 2.97 4.01 -20.65
N PRO A 46 1.76 4.19 -21.21
CA PRO A 46 1.46 5.41 -21.98
C PRO A 46 1.66 6.71 -21.16
N LEU A 47 1.35 6.68 -19.87
CA LEU A 47 1.55 7.83 -18.99
C LEU A 47 3.04 8.03 -18.67
N ILE A 48 3.82 6.95 -18.56
CA ILE A 48 5.27 6.99 -18.35
C ILE A 48 5.95 7.60 -19.58
N GLU A 49 5.62 7.13 -20.78
CA GLU A 49 6.17 7.62 -22.04
C GLU A 49 5.80 9.08 -22.33
N ALA A 50 4.59 9.49 -21.93
CA ALA A 50 4.16 10.88 -22.00
C ALA A 50 4.81 11.81 -20.96
N GLY A 51 5.67 11.29 -20.06
CA GLY A 51 6.28 12.05 -18.99
C GLY A 51 5.31 12.56 -17.93
N GLN A 52 4.14 11.93 -17.83
CA GLN A 52 3.10 12.27 -16.83
C GLN A 52 3.26 11.46 -15.54
N LEU A 53 3.92 10.31 -15.61
CA LEU A 53 4.09 9.38 -14.51
C LEU A 53 5.51 8.84 -14.46
N GLN A 54 6.04 8.72 -13.24
CA GLN A 54 7.18 7.89 -12.91
C GLN A 54 6.70 6.74 -12.05
N VAL A 55 7.11 5.50 -12.33
CA VAL A 55 6.76 4.34 -11.51
C VAL A 55 7.99 3.87 -10.75
N VAL A 56 7.83 3.64 -9.46
CA VAL A 56 8.89 3.10 -8.59
C VAL A 56 8.36 1.89 -7.84
N CYS A 57 9.02 0.75 -8.04
CA CYS A 57 8.68 -0.52 -7.41
C CYS A 57 9.78 -0.87 -6.40
N PRO A 58 9.61 -0.59 -5.09
CA PRO A 58 10.59 -0.98 -4.08
C PRO A 58 10.53 -2.48 -3.79
N ASP A 59 11.69 -3.05 -3.43
CA ASP A 59 11.75 -4.37 -2.82
C ASP A 59 11.03 -4.38 -1.47
N SER A 60 10.70 -5.55 -0.97
CA SER A 60 9.97 -5.74 0.28
C SER A 60 10.69 -6.73 1.21
N LEU A 61 10.23 -6.80 2.45
CA LEU A 61 10.57 -7.86 3.40
C LEU A 61 9.46 -8.92 3.50
N ASN A 62 8.52 -8.96 2.55
CA ASN A 62 7.36 -9.85 2.65
C ASN A 62 7.76 -11.33 2.70
N ARG A 63 8.78 -11.75 1.94
CA ARG A 63 9.29 -13.12 1.95
C ARG A 63 9.93 -13.51 3.27
N GLU A 64 10.63 -12.57 3.87
CA GLU A 64 11.33 -12.76 5.16
C GLU A 64 10.44 -12.47 6.37
N SER A 65 9.17 -12.05 6.15
CA SER A 65 8.21 -11.73 7.21
C SER A 65 6.89 -12.50 7.03
N TRP A 66 5.90 -11.88 6.40
CA TRP A 66 4.55 -12.43 6.32
C TRP A 66 4.45 -13.76 5.58
N ALA A 67 5.27 -13.99 4.55
CA ALA A 67 5.31 -15.23 3.79
C ALA A 67 6.18 -16.34 4.42
N ASP A 68 6.97 -16.03 5.45
CA ASP A 68 7.76 -17.04 6.16
C ASP A 68 6.89 -17.74 7.23
N GLU A 69 6.38 -18.92 6.87
CA GLU A 69 5.51 -19.69 7.77
C GLU A 69 6.20 -20.24 9.01
N SER A 70 7.53 -20.26 9.03
CA SER A 70 8.32 -20.73 10.18
C SER A 70 8.34 -19.72 11.33
N LEU A 71 7.99 -18.46 11.06
CA LEU A 71 8.06 -17.38 12.04
C LEU A 71 6.76 -17.24 12.84
N PRO A 72 6.85 -16.97 14.14
CA PRO A 72 5.69 -16.57 14.92
C PRO A 72 5.19 -15.18 14.49
N PRO A 73 3.88 -14.87 14.67
CA PRO A 73 3.28 -13.62 14.25
C PRO A 73 4.00 -12.36 14.77
N GLU A 74 4.50 -12.39 16.00
CA GLU A 74 5.26 -11.30 16.60
C GLU A 74 6.54 -10.97 15.81
N GLU A 75 7.29 -11.99 15.40
CA GLU A 75 8.52 -11.80 14.63
C GLU A 75 8.22 -11.34 13.19
N LYS A 76 7.12 -11.84 12.58
CA LYS A 76 6.64 -11.35 11.28
C LYS A 76 6.35 -9.86 11.33
N LEU A 77 5.62 -9.42 12.36
CA LEU A 77 5.31 -8.00 12.56
C LEU A 77 6.57 -7.18 12.82
N ARG A 78 7.48 -7.65 13.68
CA ARG A 78 8.75 -6.96 13.94
C ARG A 78 9.56 -6.72 12.66
N ARG A 79 9.62 -7.70 11.76
CA ARG A 79 10.30 -7.54 10.45
C ARG A 79 9.55 -6.59 9.54
N HIS A 80 8.23 -6.63 9.56
CA HIS A 80 7.42 -5.65 8.84
C HIS A 80 7.65 -4.21 9.34
N GLU A 81 7.81 -4.01 10.63
CA GLU A 81 8.17 -2.72 11.22
C GLU A 81 9.51 -2.17 10.74
N LEU A 82 10.48 -3.03 10.47
CA LEU A 82 11.74 -2.61 9.85
C LEU A 82 11.50 -2.07 8.44
N TYR A 83 10.65 -2.75 7.67
CA TYR A 83 10.28 -2.31 6.33
C TYR A 83 9.52 -0.97 6.36
N ASP A 84 8.56 -0.83 7.24
CA ASP A 84 7.78 0.39 7.42
C ASP A 84 8.67 1.59 7.79
N ARG A 85 9.62 1.39 8.72
CA ARG A 85 10.61 2.41 9.07
C ARG A 85 11.58 2.72 7.92
N PHE A 86 12.01 1.73 7.18
CA PHE A 86 12.81 1.93 5.97
C PHE A 86 12.06 2.82 4.97
N LEU A 87 10.80 2.50 4.68
CA LEU A 87 9.99 3.33 3.80
C LEU A 87 9.92 4.77 4.31
N ALA A 88 9.51 4.96 5.57
CA ALA A 88 9.25 6.29 6.12
C ALA A 88 10.49 7.17 6.26
N HIS A 89 11.63 6.61 6.68
CA HIS A 89 12.79 7.38 7.10
C HIS A 89 13.98 7.33 6.13
N GLU A 90 13.97 6.40 5.16
CA GLU A 90 15.03 6.28 4.18
C GLU A 90 14.51 6.40 2.74
N PHE A 91 13.52 5.56 2.36
CA PHE A 91 13.07 5.49 0.97
C PHE A 91 12.29 6.73 0.52
N PHE A 92 11.27 7.16 1.24
CA PHE A 92 10.46 8.33 0.86
C PHE A 92 11.27 9.64 0.84
N PRO A 93 12.14 9.96 1.83
CA PRO A 93 13.01 11.11 1.77
C PRO A 93 13.97 11.07 0.57
N TRP A 94 14.62 9.91 0.34
CA TRP A 94 15.48 9.72 -0.81
C TRP A 94 14.73 9.87 -2.15
N LEU A 95 13.50 9.33 -2.23
CA LEU A 95 12.65 9.43 -3.41
C LEU A 95 12.27 10.89 -3.71
N ALA A 96 11.89 11.65 -2.69
CA ALA A 96 11.57 13.07 -2.83
C ALA A 96 12.76 13.88 -3.33
N GLU A 97 13.95 13.66 -2.78
CA GLU A 97 15.19 14.29 -3.25
C GLU A 97 15.50 13.92 -4.70
N ARG A 98 15.37 12.65 -5.06
CA ARG A 98 15.75 12.13 -6.37
C ARG A 98 14.78 12.51 -7.48
N SER A 99 13.48 12.52 -7.20
CA SER A 99 12.42 12.85 -8.17
C SER A 99 12.07 14.34 -8.20
N GLY A 100 12.43 15.11 -7.18
CA GLY A 100 11.95 16.47 -6.97
C GLY A 100 10.45 16.56 -6.66
N ARG A 101 9.79 15.44 -6.28
CA ARG A 101 8.34 15.36 -6.04
C ARG A 101 8.05 15.04 -4.58
N HIS A 102 7.04 15.74 -4.02
CA HIS A 102 6.58 15.57 -2.63
C HIS A 102 5.12 15.13 -2.53
N ASP A 103 4.55 14.67 -3.65
CA ASP A 103 3.15 14.28 -3.79
C ASP A 103 2.99 12.85 -4.37
N PRO A 104 3.74 11.85 -3.86
CA PRO A 104 3.68 10.51 -4.43
C PRO A 104 2.33 9.85 -4.21
N ILE A 105 1.97 8.99 -5.18
CA ILE A 105 0.85 8.05 -5.10
C ILE A 105 1.40 6.73 -4.57
N LEU A 106 0.75 6.13 -3.59
CA LEU A 106 1.10 4.81 -3.06
C LEU A 106 0.05 3.80 -3.48
N TYR A 107 0.46 2.86 -4.32
CA TYR A 107 -0.38 1.76 -4.78
C TYR A 107 0.01 0.45 -4.12
N GLY A 108 -0.97 -0.40 -3.87
CA GLY A 108 -0.79 -1.79 -3.52
C GLY A 108 -2.05 -2.61 -3.72
N ALA A 109 -1.86 -3.91 -4.00
CA ALA A 109 -2.94 -4.88 -4.07
C ALA A 109 -2.74 -5.98 -3.02
N SER A 110 -3.83 -6.58 -2.54
CA SER A 110 -3.78 -7.65 -1.54
C SER A 110 -3.00 -7.22 -0.28
N LEU A 111 -1.92 -7.92 0.07
CA LEU A 111 -1.00 -7.52 1.15
C LEU A 111 -0.46 -6.11 0.93
N GLY A 112 -0.09 -5.75 -0.31
CA GLY A 112 0.36 -4.40 -0.65
C GLY A 112 -0.72 -3.34 -0.43
N GLY A 113 -2.00 -3.68 -0.62
CA GLY A 113 -3.13 -2.80 -0.32
C GLY A 113 -3.26 -2.50 1.17
N TRP A 114 -3.11 -3.52 2.02
CA TRP A 114 -3.02 -3.33 3.47
C TRP A 114 -1.81 -2.48 3.86
N GLN A 115 -0.64 -2.76 3.28
CA GLN A 115 0.57 -1.99 3.56
C GLN A 115 0.39 -0.52 3.18
N ALA A 116 -0.20 -0.24 2.01
CA ALA A 116 -0.41 1.13 1.53
C ALA A 116 -1.34 1.93 2.46
N VAL A 117 -2.47 1.34 2.86
CA VAL A 117 -3.42 1.98 3.79
C VAL A 117 -2.79 2.18 5.16
N THR A 118 -2.16 1.15 5.72
CA THR A 118 -1.53 1.20 7.04
C THR A 118 -0.42 2.25 7.08
N PHE A 119 0.45 2.25 6.06
CA PHE A 119 1.55 3.20 5.96
C PHE A 119 1.04 4.64 5.85
N ALA A 120 0.14 4.93 4.91
CA ALA A 120 -0.34 6.29 4.70
C ALA A 120 -1.16 6.83 5.88
N ALA A 121 -1.92 5.97 6.58
CA ALA A 121 -2.64 6.39 7.79
C ALA A 121 -1.70 6.72 8.96
N ARG A 122 -0.49 6.13 8.99
CA ARG A 122 0.55 6.41 10.00
C ARG A 122 1.48 7.56 9.61
N TYR A 123 1.72 7.74 8.31
CA TYR A 123 2.62 8.76 7.75
C TYR A 123 1.92 9.61 6.67
N PRO A 124 0.78 10.27 7.00
CA PRO A 124 -0.05 10.94 6.01
C PRO A 124 0.64 12.12 5.30
N HIS A 125 1.73 12.62 5.87
CA HIS A 125 2.53 13.70 5.27
C HIS A 125 3.46 13.23 4.15
N LEU A 126 3.65 11.93 3.99
CA LEU A 126 4.52 11.34 2.97
C LEU A 126 3.78 10.94 1.70
N VAL A 127 2.45 10.83 1.75
CA VAL A 127 1.63 10.28 0.65
C VAL A 127 0.51 11.23 0.32
N SER A 128 0.31 11.55 -0.94
CA SER A 128 -0.78 12.42 -1.38
C SER A 128 -2.03 11.65 -1.81
N ARG A 129 -1.86 10.41 -2.32
CA ARG A 129 -2.93 9.51 -2.75
C ARG A 129 -2.58 8.07 -2.43
N VAL A 130 -3.56 7.31 -1.96
CA VAL A 130 -3.50 5.85 -1.80
C VAL A 130 -4.42 5.19 -2.80
N ILE A 131 -3.94 4.16 -3.48
CA ILE A 131 -4.74 3.26 -4.32
C ILE A 131 -4.56 1.86 -3.74
N ALA A 132 -5.55 1.38 -3.00
CA ALA A 132 -5.54 0.08 -2.35
C ALA A 132 -6.57 -0.85 -3.01
N PHE A 133 -6.08 -1.86 -3.72
CA PHE A 133 -6.93 -2.85 -4.37
C PHE A 133 -6.94 -4.15 -3.59
N SER A 134 -8.14 -4.71 -3.38
CA SER A 134 -8.33 -6.04 -2.78
C SER A 134 -7.51 -6.22 -1.49
N GLY A 135 -7.43 -5.17 -0.66
CA GLY A 135 -6.72 -5.20 0.62
C GLY A 135 -7.57 -5.82 1.72
N PHE A 136 -6.91 -6.38 2.72
CA PHE A 136 -7.53 -6.65 4.02
C PHE A 136 -7.10 -5.56 5.00
N PHE A 137 -7.88 -5.29 6.04
CA PHE A 137 -7.58 -4.14 6.91
C PHE A 137 -7.68 -4.48 8.41
N ASP A 138 -7.91 -5.75 8.72
CA ASP A 138 -7.74 -6.34 10.06
C ASP A 138 -6.49 -7.22 10.07
N LEU A 139 -5.50 -6.84 10.90
CA LEU A 139 -4.23 -7.59 11.00
C LEU A 139 -4.44 -9.03 11.48
N ARG A 140 -5.53 -9.33 12.20
CA ARG A 140 -5.83 -10.70 12.68
C ARG A 140 -5.95 -11.70 11.55
N ARG A 141 -6.21 -11.24 10.33
CA ARG A 141 -6.17 -12.08 9.12
C ARG A 141 -4.81 -12.74 8.88
N LEU A 142 -3.72 -12.03 9.22
CA LEU A 142 -2.35 -12.56 9.13
C LEU A 142 -1.89 -13.25 10.41
N THR A 143 -2.32 -12.75 11.55
CA THR A 143 -1.80 -13.18 12.87
C THR A 143 -2.72 -14.16 13.58
N LYS A 144 -3.90 -14.43 13.00
CA LYS A 144 -4.94 -15.30 13.57
C LYS A 144 -5.40 -14.78 14.95
N THR A 145 -5.06 -15.49 16.02
CA THR A 145 -5.45 -15.14 17.39
C THR A 145 -4.45 -14.21 18.09
N TRP A 146 -3.24 -14.05 17.56
CA TRP A 146 -2.25 -13.19 18.18
C TRP A 146 -2.51 -11.71 17.85
N PHE A 147 -2.62 -10.88 18.87
CA PHE A 147 -2.80 -9.43 18.72
C PHE A 147 -2.15 -8.71 19.91
N GLY A 148 -0.81 -8.70 19.93
CA GLY A 148 0.01 -8.13 21.01
C GLY A 148 0.96 -7.04 20.50
N GLY A 149 1.61 -6.37 21.42
CA GLY A 149 2.63 -5.35 21.14
C GLY A 149 2.09 -4.24 20.24
N SER A 150 2.78 -3.97 19.15
CA SER A 150 2.44 -2.93 18.19
C SER A 150 1.35 -3.32 17.17
N ALA A 151 0.82 -4.55 17.22
CA ALA A 151 -0.17 -5.07 16.28
C ALA A 151 -1.37 -4.13 16.07
N TYR A 152 -1.81 -3.47 17.12
CA TYR A 152 -2.86 -2.45 17.07
C TYR A 152 -2.59 -1.38 16.00
N PHE A 153 -1.37 -0.87 15.91
CA PHE A 153 -0.99 0.20 14.96
C PHE A 153 -0.80 -0.31 13.52
N TYR A 154 -0.97 -1.60 13.28
CA TYR A 154 -0.91 -2.26 11.98
C TYR A 154 -2.26 -2.86 11.56
N SER A 155 -3.32 -2.62 12.36
CA SER A 155 -4.69 -3.00 12.04
C SER A 155 -5.54 -1.74 11.78
N PRO A 156 -5.67 -1.28 10.52
CA PRO A 156 -6.41 -0.06 10.16
C PRO A 156 -7.79 0.03 10.79
N VAL A 157 -8.54 -1.05 10.84
CA VAL A 157 -9.89 -1.06 11.44
C VAL A 157 -9.89 -0.76 12.93
N ASP A 158 -8.80 -1.08 13.64
CA ASP A 158 -8.68 -0.82 15.08
C ASP A 158 -8.16 0.60 15.35
N PHE A 159 -7.01 0.98 14.78
CA PHE A 159 -6.40 2.24 15.16
C PHE A 159 -7.08 3.47 14.52
N ILE A 160 -7.61 3.36 13.29
CA ILE A 160 -8.36 4.47 12.65
C ILE A 160 -9.67 4.72 13.42
N ALA A 161 -10.34 3.67 13.92
CA ALA A 161 -11.54 3.81 14.71
C ALA A 161 -11.34 4.71 15.95
N ASN A 162 -10.14 4.68 16.53
CA ASN A 162 -9.79 5.37 17.77
C ASN A 162 -8.93 6.64 17.55
N MET A 163 -8.70 7.05 16.30
CA MET A 163 -7.99 8.30 16.01
C MET A 163 -8.76 9.52 16.54
N ASP A 164 -8.02 10.45 17.12
CA ASP A 164 -8.54 11.77 17.51
C ASP A 164 -8.82 12.65 16.29
N ALA A 165 -9.44 13.80 16.53
CA ALA A 165 -9.83 14.73 15.47
C ALA A 165 -8.62 15.30 14.70
N ASP A 166 -7.51 15.54 15.39
CA ASP A 166 -6.30 16.10 14.76
C ASP A 166 -5.68 15.08 13.80
N TRP A 167 -5.65 13.81 14.19
CA TRP A 167 -5.14 12.77 13.32
C TRP A 167 -6.07 12.48 12.14
N VAL A 168 -7.40 12.47 12.39
CA VAL A 168 -8.42 12.39 11.33
C VAL A 168 -8.23 13.51 10.31
N ALA A 169 -8.04 14.76 10.77
CA ALA A 169 -7.79 15.89 9.88
C ALA A 169 -6.51 15.73 9.03
N ARG A 170 -5.48 15.06 9.55
CA ARG A 170 -4.24 14.79 8.79
C ARG A 170 -4.47 13.74 7.71
N ILE A 171 -5.07 12.61 8.04
CA ILE A 171 -5.32 11.53 7.06
C ILE A 171 -6.40 11.92 6.04
N SER A 172 -7.29 12.86 6.35
CA SER A 172 -8.26 13.41 5.41
C SER A 172 -7.64 14.26 4.30
N LYS A 173 -6.36 14.62 4.40
CA LYS A 173 -5.62 15.29 3.31
C LYS A 173 -5.10 14.32 2.25
N VAL A 174 -5.04 13.03 2.57
CA VAL A 174 -4.69 11.97 1.63
C VAL A 174 -5.93 11.64 0.83
N GLU A 175 -5.78 11.49 -0.47
CA GLU A 175 -6.84 11.00 -1.34
C GLU A 175 -6.86 9.47 -1.28
N TRP A 176 -7.95 8.90 -0.79
CA TRP A 176 -8.11 7.46 -0.57
C TRP A 176 -8.95 6.83 -1.67
N ILE A 177 -8.39 5.83 -2.35
CA ILE A 177 -9.08 4.98 -3.32
C ILE A 177 -8.96 3.55 -2.81
N ILE A 178 -10.09 2.96 -2.42
CA ILE A 178 -10.16 1.63 -1.83
C ILE A 178 -11.15 0.83 -2.67
N ALA A 179 -10.66 -0.14 -3.43
CA ALA A 179 -11.50 -0.82 -4.40
C ALA A 179 -11.19 -2.31 -4.51
N THR A 180 -12.21 -3.09 -4.89
CA THR A 180 -12.08 -4.53 -5.14
C THR A 180 -13.25 -5.03 -5.98
N GLY A 181 -13.19 -6.28 -6.46
CA GLY A 181 -14.35 -6.96 -7.04
C GLY A 181 -15.46 -7.19 -6.00
N ASP A 182 -16.73 -7.10 -6.42
CA ASP A 182 -17.87 -7.34 -5.52
C ASP A 182 -17.96 -8.81 -5.06
N GLY A 183 -17.39 -9.75 -5.81
CA GLY A 183 -17.24 -11.15 -5.48
C GLY A 183 -15.83 -11.56 -5.04
N ASP A 184 -14.92 -10.62 -4.83
CA ASP A 184 -13.61 -10.91 -4.24
C ASP A 184 -13.77 -11.36 -2.77
N SER A 185 -12.96 -12.31 -2.34
CA SER A 185 -12.96 -12.82 -0.96
C SER A 185 -12.67 -11.73 0.10
N LEU A 186 -12.13 -10.58 -0.33
CA LEU A 186 -11.83 -9.41 0.52
C LEU A 186 -12.82 -8.25 0.32
N ALA A 187 -13.95 -8.46 -0.40
CA ALA A 187 -14.93 -7.41 -0.62
C ALA A 187 -15.48 -6.83 0.69
N GLU A 188 -15.70 -7.67 1.70
CA GLU A 188 -16.19 -7.23 3.00
C GLU A 188 -15.19 -6.38 3.77
N GLU A 189 -13.90 -6.61 3.60
CA GLU A 189 -12.83 -5.78 4.16
C GLU A 189 -12.90 -4.35 3.58
N THR A 190 -13.09 -4.24 2.28
CA THR A 190 -13.28 -2.94 1.59
C THR A 190 -14.53 -2.21 2.09
N ARG A 191 -15.68 -2.92 2.26
CA ARG A 191 -16.90 -2.33 2.81
C ARG A 191 -16.67 -1.84 4.25
N THR A 192 -16.05 -2.67 5.07
CA THR A 192 -15.77 -2.37 6.49
C THR A 192 -14.91 -1.14 6.65
N LEU A 193 -13.81 -1.05 5.90
CA LEU A 193 -12.94 0.14 5.95
C LEU A 193 -13.65 1.38 5.40
N GLY A 194 -14.39 1.26 4.29
CA GLY A 194 -15.17 2.35 3.73
C GLY A 194 -16.23 2.89 4.69
N ALA A 195 -16.95 2.00 5.36
CA ALA A 195 -17.91 2.37 6.39
C ALA A 195 -17.24 3.04 7.60
N LEU A 196 -16.04 2.59 8.00
CA LEU A 196 -15.26 3.23 9.05
C LEU A 196 -14.86 4.65 8.65
N PHE A 197 -14.34 4.84 7.43
CA PHE A 197 -13.96 6.16 6.90
C PHE A 197 -15.18 7.10 6.90
N GLY A 198 -16.33 6.62 6.43
CA GLY A 198 -17.59 7.40 6.46
C GLY A 198 -17.99 7.83 7.88
N ARG A 199 -17.93 6.92 8.86
CA ARG A 199 -18.23 7.24 10.28
C ARG A 199 -17.26 8.26 10.87
N LYS A 200 -16.00 8.24 10.45
CA LYS A 200 -14.96 9.17 10.92
C LYS A 200 -14.93 10.48 10.14
N GLY A 201 -15.74 10.62 9.07
CA GLY A 201 -15.74 11.80 8.20
C GLY A 201 -14.48 11.91 7.33
N ILE A 202 -13.78 10.80 7.06
CA ILE A 202 -12.60 10.76 6.20
C ILE A 202 -13.08 10.59 4.75
N PRO A 203 -12.80 11.56 3.84
CA PRO A 203 -13.17 11.44 2.44
C PRO A 203 -12.45 10.25 1.78
N ALA A 204 -13.20 9.37 1.13
CA ALA A 204 -12.62 8.24 0.41
C ALA A 204 -13.50 7.85 -0.78
N HIS A 205 -12.88 7.48 -1.88
CA HIS A 205 -13.53 6.79 -2.99
C HIS A 205 -13.48 5.29 -2.70
N VAL A 206 -14.65 4.71 -2.42
CA VAL A 206 -14.80 3.28 -2.16
C VAL A 206 -15.59 2.67 -3.31
N GLU A 207 -15.00 1.70 -4.01
CA GLU A 207 -15.60 1.11 -5.20
C GLU A 207 -15.59 -0.42 -5.14
N LEU A 208 -16.73 -1.02 -5.47
CA LEU A 208 -16.84 -2.45 -5.71
C LEU A 208 -17.14 -2.67 -7.19
N TRP A 209 -16.28 -3.42 -7.87
CA TRP A 209 -16.40 -3.68 -9.31
C TRP A 209 -17.43 -4.78 -9.55
N PRO A 210 -18.58 -4.46 -10.21
CA PRO A 210 -19.65 -5.42 -10.39
C PRO A 210 -19.24 -6.62 -11.26
N GLY A 211 -19.59 -7.82 -10.79
CA GLY A 211 -19.33 -9.06 -11.54
C GLY A 211 -17.86 -9.50 -11.57
N VAL A 212 -17.00 -8.88 -10.73
CA VAL A 212 -15.58 -9.26 -10.60
C VAL A 212 -15.42 -10.15 -9.38
N PHE A 213 -15.17 -11.44 -9.63
CA PHE A 213 -15.08 -12.48 -8.59
C PHE A 213 -13.64 -12.90 -8.25
N GLY A 214 -12.66 -12.40 -9.00
CA GLY A 214 -11.25 -12.79 -8.84
C GLY A 214 -10.48 -11.86 -7.91
N HIS A 215 -9.57 -12.46 -7.14
CA HIS A 215 -8.51 -11.76 -6.39
C HIS A 215 -7.23 -11.88 -7.19
N ASP A 216 -7.12 -11.17 -8.33
CA ASP A 216 -6.06 -11.45 -9.31
C ASP A 216 -5.70 -10.23 -10.18
N TRP A 217 -4.52 -10.32 -10.77
CA TRP A 217 -3.86 -9.31 -11.59
C TRP A 217 -4.68 -8.78 -12.78
N PRO A 218 -5.45 -9.59 -13.55
CA PRO A 218 -6.25 -9.08 -14.66
C PRO A 218 -7.19 -7.94 -14.26
N PHE A 219 -7.83 -8.07 -13.09
CA PHE A 219 -8.75 -7.06 -12.59
C PHE A 219 -8.02 -5.81 -12.12
N TRP A 220 -6.91 -5.96 -11.39
CA TRP A 220 -6.10 -4.83 -10.93
C TRP A 220 -5.52 -4.05 -12.12
N LYS A 221 -5.05 -4.74 -13.16
CA LYS A 221 -4.58 -4.11 -14.42
C LYS A 221 -5.66 -3.32 -15.13
N GLN A 222 -6.87 -3.88 -15.20
CA GLN A 222 -8.00 -3.23 -15.84
C GLN A 222 -8.38 -1.90 -15.17
N HIS A 223 -8.29 -1.86 -13.84
CA HIS A 223 -8.80 -0.73 -13.06
C HIS A 223 -7.75 0.32 -12.69
N LEU A 224 -6.46 -0.05 -12.56
CA LEU A 224 -5.40 0.86 -12.14
C LEU A 224 -5.31 2.14 -12.97
N PRO A 225 -5.38 2.12 -14.33
CA PRO A 225 -5.26 3.34 -15.15
C PRO A 225 -6.34 4.40 -14.88
N ARG A 226 -7.45 4.02 -14.26
CA ARG A 226 -8.55 4.96 -13.91
C ARG A 226 -8.21 5.87 -12.75
N PHE A 227 -7.23 5.51 -11.93
CA PHE A 227 -6.94 6.16 -10.65
C PHE A 227 -5.55 6.80 -10.59
N VAL A 228 -4.72 6.56 -11.56
CA VAL A 228 -3.47 7.31 -11.76
C VAL A 228 -3.75 8.59 -12.57
N PRO A 229 -2.86 9.62 -12.52
CA PRO A 229 -3.11 10.93 -13.08
C PRO A 229 -3.53 10.94 -14.51
#